data_b6085e7fe321bf1cea8106bcf66964c7
#
_entry.id   b6085e7fe321bf1cea8106bcf66964c7
#
_cell.length_a   1.000
_cell.length_b   1.000
_cell.length_c   1.000
_cell.angle_alpha   90.00
_cell.angle_beta   90.00
_cell.angle_gamma   90.00
#
_symmetry.space_group_name_H-M   'P 1'
#
loop_
_entity.id
_entity.type
_entity.pdbx_description
1 polymer ?
#
loop_
_entity_poly.entity_id
_entity_poly.type
_entity_poly.pdbx_seq_one_letter_code
_entity_poly.pdbx_strand_id
1 'polypeptide(L)'
;MSGTNDRFLDQVTAMLPALRAFGRSLCGDMARADDLVQDTVLKAWTNREQFQSGSNLKAWLFTILRNCYYSELRHRKFEVEDPEGVCAAQVAVAPDHDMKLHLRDLNNALQLLPPDQREALILVCATGLSYEETAEVCG
;
A
#
# COMPACT_ATOMS: atom_id res chain seq x y z
N MET A 1 -2.36 -26.31 15.23
CA MET A 1 -1.80 -25.79 14.11
C MET A 1 -2.72 -24.92 13.35
N SER A 2 -3.93 -25.31 13.11
CA SER A 2 -4.80 -24.45 12.37
C SER A 2 -5.06 -23.15 13.12
N GLY A 3 -5.01 -23.19 14.43
CA GLY A 3 -5.28 -21.97 15.20
C GLY A 3 -4.29 -20.87 14.94
N THR A 4 -3.02 -21.19 14.71
CA THR A 4 -2.01 -20.20 14.45
C THR A 4 -2.24 -19.55 13.07
N ASN A 5 -2.58 -20.36 12.11
CA ASN A 5 -2.84 -19.83 10.78
C ASN A 5 -4.09 -18.98 10.77
N ASP A 6 -5.11 -19.40 11.48
CA ASP A 6 -6.34 -18.62 11.54
C ASP A 6 -6.08 -17.28 12.18
N ARG A 7 -5.28 -17.25 13.22
CA ARG A 7 -4.96 -16.02 13.89
C ARG A 7 -4.17 -15.09 12.98
N PHE A 8 -3.24 -15.65 12.22
CA PHE A 8 -2.47 -14.86 11.27
C PHE A 8 -3.40 -14.25 10.21
N LEU A 9 -4.32 -15.06 9.68
CA LEU A 9 -5.26 -14.57 8.69
C LEU A 9 -6.17 -13.48 9.25
N ASP A 10 -6.60 -13.63 10.49
CA ASP A 10 -7.43 -12.61 11.12
C ASP A 10 -6.66 -11.30 11.26
N GLN A 11 -5.40 -11.38 11.62
CA GLN A 11 -4.58 -10.20 11.77
C GLN A 11 -4.33 -9.52 10.43
N VAL A 12 -4.07 -10.30 9.39
CA VAL A 12 -3.89 -9.74 8.06
C VAL A 12 -5.18 -9.11 7.56
N THR A 13 -6.30 -9.76 7.81
CA THR A 13 -7.58 -9.22 7.39
C THR A 13 -7.87 -7.88 8.06
N ALA A 14 -7.50 -7.76 9.33
CA ALA A 14 -7.70 -6.51 10.04
C ALA A 14 -6.82 -5.39 9.47
N MET A 15 -5.74 -5.74 8.78
CA MET A 15 -4.87 -4.74 8.20
C MET A 15 -5.26 -4.36 6.78
N LEU A 16 -6.24 -5.01 6.19
CA LEU A 16 -6.59 -4.74 4.79
C LEU A 16 -6.96 -3.28 4.52
N PRO A 17 -7.74 -2.61 5.37
CA PRO A 17 -8.03 -1.20 5.09
C PRO A 17 -6.78 -0.34 5.05
N ALA A 18 -5.84 -0.57 5.96
CA ALA A 18 -4.60 0.19 5.98
C ALA A 18 -3.74 -0.12 4.76
N LEU A 19 -3.70 -1.39 4.35
CA LEU A 19 -2.96 -1.78 3.16
C LEU A 19 -3.55 -1.13 1.91
N ARG A 20 -4.86 -1.09 1.82
CA ARG A 20 -5.50 -0.45 0.67
C ARG A 20 -5.22 1.04 0.64
N ALA A 21 -5.29 1.69 1.79
CA ALA A 21 -5.01 3.12 1.86
C ALA A 21 -3.58 3.42 1.43
N PHE A 22 -2.63 2.63 1.90
CA PHE A 22 -1.24 2.80 1.54
C PHE A 22 -1.05 2.54 0.04
N GLY A 23 -1.63 1.47 -0.46
CA GLY A 23 -1.53 1.14 -1.87
C GLY A 23 -2.09 2.22 -2.77
N ARG A 24 -3.25 2.76 -2.40
CA ARG A 24 -3.85 3.83 -3.19
C ARG A 24 -3.00 5.08 -3.18
N SER A 25 -2.38 5.37 -2.04
CA SER A 25 -1.53 6.54 -1.94
C SER A 25 -0.27 6.40 -2.78
N LEU A 26 0.24 5.21 -2.90
CA LEU A 26 1.41 4.98 -3.73
C LEU A 26 1.06 4.96 -5.21
N CYS A 27 0.01 4.27 -5.57
CA CYS A 27 -0.33 4.09 -6.97
C CYS A 27 -1.15 5.20 -7.55
N GLY A 28 -1.98 5.80 -6.77
CA GLY A 28 -2.94 6.78 -7.27
C GLY A 28 -4.09 6.18 -8.06
N ASP A 29 -4.20 4.86 -8.08
CA ASP A 29 -5.20 4.18 -8.86
C ASP A 29 -5.77 3.04 -8.05
N MET A 30 -7.07 2.99 -7.89
CA MET A 30 -7.70 1.98 -7.04
C MET A 30 -7.52 0.57 -7.56
N ALA A 31 -7.61 0.36 -8.84
CA ALA A 31 -7.50 -0.99 -9.38
C ALA A 31 -6.10 -1.54 -9.19
N ARG A 32 -5.10 -0.71 -9.41
CA ARG A 32 -3.72 -1.15 -9.21
C ARG A 32 -3.42 -1.35 -7.74
N ALA A 33 -4.01 -0.51 -6.89
CA ALA A 33 -3.82 -0.67 -5.45
C ALA A 33 -4.42 -1.98 -4.97
N ASP A 34 -5.59 -2.34 -5.47
CA ASP A 34 -6.21 -3.60 -5.09
C ASP A 34 -5.36 -4.78 -5.54
N ASP A 35 -4.77 -4.72 -6.71
CA ASP A 35 -3.88 -5.78 -7.18
C ASP A 35 -2.65 -5.87 -6.28
N LEU A 36 -2.10 -4.73 -5.88
CA LEU A 36 -0.95 -4.74 -4.99
C LEU A 36 -1.31 -5.35 -3.64
N VAL A 37 -2.49 -5.06 -3.14
CA VAL A 37 -2.92 -5.62 -1.86
C VAL A 37 -3.08 -7.14 -1.99
N GLN A 38 -3.66 -7.61 -3.07
CA GLN A 38 -3.81 -9.04 -3.28
C GLN A 38 -2.45 -9.72 -3.34
N ASP A 39 -1.50 -9.16 -4.08
CA ASP A 39 -0.16 -9.71 -4.15
C ASP A 39 0.52 -9.71 -2.79
N THR A 40 0.30 -8.66 -2.02
CA THR A 40 0.87 -8.55 -0.69
C THR A 40 0.32 -9.65 0.22
N VAL A 41 -0.98 -9.87 0.18
CA VAL A 41 -1.60 -10.88 1.01
C VAL A 41 -1.09 -12.28 0.62
N LEU A 42 -0.98 -12.55 -0.68
CA LEU A 42 -0.48 -13.83 -1.13
C LEU A 42 0.97 -14.04 -0.71
N LYS A 43 1.79 -13.03 -0.83
CA LYS A 43 3.18 -13.16 -0.41
C LYS A 43 3.30 -13.31 1.11
N ALA A 44 2.46 -12.58 1.83
CA ALA A 44 2.46 -12.71 3.29
C ALA A 44 2.07 -14.12 3.70
N TRP A 45 1.08 -14.67 3.07
CA TRP A 45 0.64 -16.03 3.38
C TRP A 45 1.72 -17.04 3.02
N THR A 46 2.32 -16.89 1.85
CA THR A 46 3.35 -17.81 1.41
C THR A 46 4.56 -17.77 2.33
N ASN A 47 4.88 -16.60 2.84
CA ASN A 47 6.06 -16.43 3.67
C ASN A 47 5.70 -16.27 5.15
N ARG A 48 4.54 -16.72 5.55
CA ARG A 48 4.08 -16.49 6.92
C ARG A 48 5.00 -17.07 7.98
N GLU A 49 5.73 -18.08 7.62
CA GLU A 49 6.65 -18.68 8.56
C GLU A 49 7.88 -17.82 8.79
N GLN A 50 8.16 -16.91 7.90
CA GLN A 50 9.27 -16.00 8.09
C GLN A 50 8.91 -14.84 9.01
N PHE A 51 7.63 -14.62 9.25
CA PHE A 51 7.23 -13.58 10.16
C PHE A 51 7.44 -14.06 11.59
N GLN A 52 8.17 -13.28 12.36
CA GLN A 52 8.43 -13.67 13.72
C GLN A 52 7.36 -13.17 14.64
N SER A 53 6.76 -14.04 15.40
CA SER A 53 5.79 -13.67 16.38
C SER A 53 6.35 -12.66 17.32
N GLY A 54 5.59 -11.65 17.61
CA GLY A 54 6.06 -10.59 18.47
C GLY A 54 6.64 -9.42 17.72
N SER A 55 6.92 -9.57 16.42
CA SER A 55 7.34 -8.45 15.63
C SER A 55 6.12 -7.68 15.17
N ASN A 56 6.36 -6.56 14.54
CA ASN A 56 5.28 -5.70 14.10
C ASN A 56 4.74 -6.19 12.76
N LEU A 57 3.60 -6.84 12.79
CA LEU A 57 2.97 -7.38 11.58
C LEU A 57 2.63 -6.27 10.60
N LYS A 58 2.17 -5.14 11.09
CA LYS A 58 1.81 -4.03 10.22
C LYS A 58 3.02 -3.56 9.42
N ALA A 59 4.16 -3.36 10.06
CA ALA A 59 5.36 -2.94 9.36
C ALA A 59 5.83 -4.01 8.37
N TRP A 60 5.70 -5.27 8.73
CA TRP A 60 6.08 -6.35 7.84
C TRP A 60 5.23 -6.37 6.58
N LEU A 61 3.92 -6.21 6.75
CA LEU A 61 3.01 -6.18 5.60
C LEU A 61 3.24 -4.96 4.72
N PHE A 62 3.48 -3.81 5.32
CA PHE A 62 3.76 -2.60 4.53
C PHE A 62 5.07 -2.74 3.76
N THR A 63 6.05 -3.42 4.34
CA THR A 63 7.30 -3.67 3.62
C THR A 63 7.04 -4.54 2.38
N ILE A 64 6.21 -5.56 2.53
CA ILE A 64 5.88 -6.42 1.40
C ILE A 64 5.17 -5.62 0.31
N LEU A 65 4.20 -4.82 0.71
CA LEU A 65 3.45 -4.02 -0.27
C LEU A 65 4.36 -3.02 -0.97
N ARG A 66 5.22 -2.38 -0.22
CA ARG A 66 6.16 -1.43 -0.78
C ARG A 66 7.07 -2.11 -1.80
N ASN A 67 7.56 -3.28 -1.46
CA ASN A 67 8.42 -4.02 -2.36
C ASN A 67 7.69 -4.44 -3.63
N CYS A 68 6.43 -4.83 -3.50
CA CYS A 68 5.61 -5.16 -4.65
C CYS A 68 5.42 -3.94 -5.55
N TYR A 69 5.18 -2.79 -4.94
CA TYR A 69 4.97 -1.57 -5.70
C TYR A 69 6.22 -1.20 -6.50
N TYR A 70 7.37 -1.21 -5.87
CA TYR A 70 8.60 -0.83 -6.57
C TYR A 70 9.00 -1.87 -7.61
N SER A 71 8.70 -3.13 -7.35
CA SER A 71 8.94 -4.18 -8.32
C SER A 71 8.08 -3.96 -9.56
N GLU A 72 6.82 -3.59 -9.35
CA GLU A 72 5.91 -3.33 -10.45
C GLU A 72 6.38 -2.11 -11.25
N LEU A 73 6.86 -1.08 -10.56
CA LEU A 73 7.38 0.09 -11.26
C LEU A 73 8.57 -0.27 -12.15
N ARG A 74 9.45 -1.11 -11.66
CA ARG A 74 10.59 -1.54 -12.45
C ARG A 74 10.14 -2.29 -13.70
N HIS A 75 9.16 -3.17 -13.55
CA HIS A 75 8.64 -3.89 -14.69
C HIS A 75 8.01 -2.95 -15.69
N ARG A 76 7.29 -1.97 -15.21
CA ARG A 76 6.63 -1.05 -16.11
C ARG A 76 7.63 -0.20 -16.86
N LYS A 77 8.75 0.11 -16.24
CA LYS A 77 9.74 0.85 -16.94
C LYS A 77 10.25 0.12 -18.15
N PHE A 78 10.29 -1.19 -18.07
CA PHE A 78 10.78 -1.92 -19.19
C PHE A 78 9.74 -2.16 -20.24
N GLU A 79 8.50 -2.22 -19.86
CA GLU A 79 7.57 -2.49 -20.83
C GLU A 79 7.04 -1.33 -21.54
N VAL A 80 7.05 -0.20 -21.01
CA VAL A 80 6.40 0.77 -21.54
C VAL A 80 6.67 1.67 -22.20
N GLU A 81 6.13 2.05 -22.81
CA GLU A 81 6.18 3.00 -23.49
C GLU A 81 4.93 3.64 -23.66
N ASP A 82 3.97 3.54 -23.09
CA ASP A 82 2.75 4.22 -23.25
C ASP A 82 2.55 5.14 -22.19
N PRO A 83 3.07 6.15 -22.23
CA PRO A 83 3.06 7.01 -21.16
C PRO A 83 1.78 7.60 -20.83
N GLU A 84 0.94 7.61 -21.64
CA GLU A 84 -0.13 8.30 -21.28
C GLU A 84 -1.16 7.54 -20.95
N GLY A 85 -1.75 7.54 -20.63
CA GLY A 85 -2.72 6.88 -20.37
C GLY A 85 -3.18 6.49 -19.25
N VAL A 86 -2.47 6.33 -18.57
CA VAL A 86 -2.83 5.71 -17.58
C VAL A 86 -3.43 6.40 -16.57
N CYS A 87 -3.08 7.42 -16.28
CA CYS A 87 -3.55 7.97 -15.17
C CYS A 87 -4.81 8.52 -15.27
N ALA A 88 -5.28 8.62 -16.26
CA ALA A 88 -6.35 9.43 -16.28
C ALA A 88 -7.55 8.97 -15.75
N ALA A 89 -7.66 7.90 -15.61
CA ALA A 89 -8.83 7.52 -15.43
C ALA A 89 -9.44 7.41 -14.27
N GLN A 90 -9.09 7.58 -13.37
CA GLN A 90 -9.63 7.18 -12.31
C GLN A 90 -10.59 7.87 -11.68
N VAL A 91 -11.37 8.32 -12.00
CA VAL A 91 -12.17 9.06 -11.27
C VAL A 91 -13.29 8.46 -10.77
N ALA A 92 -13.30 8.03 -9.76
CA ALA A 92 -14.39 7.44 -9.23
C ALA A 92 -15.37 8.38 -8.80
N VAL A 93 -16.47 8.18 -8.91
CA VAL A 93 -17.41 9.04 -8.49
C VAL A 93 -17.91 8.82 -7.20
N ALA A 94 -18.11 9.66 -6.46
CA ALA A 94 -18.58 9.41 -5.24
C ALA A 94 -19.69 10.17 -4.82
N PRO A 95 -20.44 9.70 -4.01
CA PRO A 95 -21.60 10.35 -3.54
C PRO A 95 -21.32 11.49 -2.64
N ASP A 96 -20.40 11.40 -1.83
CA ASP A 96 -20.21 12.45 -0.88
C ASP A 96 -19.23 13.40 -1.47
N HIS A 97 -19.70 14.48 -2.02
CA HIS A 97 -18.87 15.34 -2.75
C HIS A 97 -17.82 16.05 -1.96
N ASP A 98 -18.15 16.65 -0.86
CA ASP A 98 -17.17 17.45 -0.14
C ASP A 98 -16.01 16.63 0.37
N MET A 99 -16.31 15.56 1.03
CA MET A 99 -15.27 14.71 1.57
C MET A 99 -14.41 14.16 0.46
N LYS A 100 -15.03 13.79 -0.64
CA LYS A 100 -14.25 13.26 -1.69
C LYS A 100 -13.44 14.28 -2.42
N LEU A 101 -13.88 15.50 -2.50
CA LEU A 101 -13.07 16.54 -3.06
C LEU A 101 -11.83 16.76 -2.21
N HIS A 102 -11.98 16.76 -0.91
CA HIS A 102 -10.83 16.92 -0.02
C HIS A 102 -9.86 15.76 -0.15
N LEU A 103 -10.37 14.55 -0.20
CA LEU A 103 -9.51 13.39 -0.36
C LEU A 103 -8.81 13.40 -1.71
N ARG A 104 -9.51 13.86 -2.74
CA ARG A 104 -8.94 13.94 -4.04
C ARG A 104 -7.84 14.97 -4.09
N ASP A 105 -8.08 16.12 -3.48
CA ASP A 105 -7.06 17.17 -3.41
C ASP A 105 -5.84 16.68 -2.65
N LEU A 106 -6.06 15.98 -1.56
CA LEU A 106 -4.96 15.42 -0.80
C LEU A 106 -4.19 14.41 -1.63
N ASN A 107 -4.88 13.54 -2.31
CA ASN A 107 -4.23 12.55 -3.13
C ASN A 107 -3.43 13.21 -4.26
N ASN A 108 -3.98 14.22 -4.89
CA ASN A 108 -3.28 14.94 -5.94
C ASN A 108 -2.02 15.61 -5.40
N ALA A 109 -2.11 16.18 -4.21
CA ALA A 109 -0.95 16.80 -3.60
C ALA A 109 0.13 15.76 -3.27
N LEU A 110 -0.29 14.61 -2.80
CA LEU A 110 0.66 13.55 -2.50
C LEU A 110 1.36 13.04 -3.76
N GLN A 111 0.65 13.02 -4.87
CA GLN A 111 1.25 12.55 -6.11
C GLN A 111 2.32 13.52 -6.64
N LEU A 112 2.34 14.76 -6.12
CA LEU A 112 3.38 15.69 -6.52
C LEU A 112 4.68 15.47 -5.76
N LEU A 113 4.64 14.70 -4.69
CA LEU A 113 5.86 14.43 -3.94
C LEU A 113 6.63 13.28 -4.56
N PRO A 114 7.94 13.27 -4.43
CA PRO A 114 8.70 12.09 -4.83
C PRO A 114 8.20 10.84 -4.10
N PRO A 115 8.26 9.69 -4.71
CA PRO A 115 7.69 8.49 -4.09
C PRO A 115 8.20 8.18 -2.70
N ASP A 116 9.47 8.39 -2.46
CA ASP A 116 10.03 8.08 -1.14
C ASP A 116 9.50 9.02 -0.06
N GLN A 117 9.30 10.29 -0.40
CA GLN A 117 8.73 11.23 0.57
C GLN A 117 7.26 10.96 0.79
N ARG A 118 6.56 10.61 -0.28
CA ARG A 118 5.15 10.30 -0.21
C ARG A 118 4.90 9.11 0.72
N GLU A 119 5.67 8.05 0.53
CA GLU A 119 5.46 6.87 1.34
C GLU A 119 5.78 7.12 2.80
N ALA A 120 6.82 7.86 3.10
CA ALA A 120 7.15 8.13 4.48
C ALA A 120 6.05 8.94 5.16
N LEU A 121 5.54 9.94 4.47
CA LEU A 121 4.49 10.77 5.02
C LEU A 121 3.23 9.95 5.30
N ILE A 122 2.87 9.09 4.38
CA ILE A 122 1.66 8.29 4.56
C ILE A 122 1.84 7.29 5.68
N LEU A 123 2.98 6.67 5.77
CA LEU A 123 3.20 5.68 6.82
C LEU A 123 3.14 6.32 8.20
N VAL A 124 3.72 7.48 8.36
CA VAL A 124 3.70 8.13 9.65
C VAL A 124 2.32 8.71 9.96
N CYS A 125 1.73 9.41 9.01
CA CYS A 125 0.53 10.18 9.30
C CYS A 125 -0.75 9.37 9.19
N ALA A 126 -0.83 8.50 8.23
CA ALA A 126 -2.09 7.81 7.98
C ALA A 126 -2.15 6.43 8.62
N THR A 127 -1.05 5.74 8.74
CA THR A 127 -1.11 4.41 9.28
C THR A 127 -0.63 4.32 10.71
N GLY A 128 -0.09 5.41 11.22
CA GLY A 128 0.29 5.43 12.64
C GLY A 128 1.60 4.76 12.97
N LEU A 129 2.43 4.47 12.01
CA LEU A 129 3.73 3.91 12.32
C LEU A 129 4.62 4.98 12.92
N SER A 130 5.52 4.57 13.80
CA SER A 130 6.50 5.48 14.34
C SER A 130 7.54 5.82 13.29
N TYR A 131 8.35 6.81 13.55
CA TYR A 131 9.42 7.16 12.63
C TYR A 131 10.39 5.99 12.46
N GLU A 132 10.65 5.28 13.55
CA GLU A 132 11.56 4.15 13.48
C GLU A 132 10.99 3.02 12.67
N GLU A 133 9.72 2.73 12.87
CA GLU A 133 9.05 1.68 12.09
C GLU A 133 8.97 2.07 10.62
N THR A 134 8.72 3.33 10.36
CA THR A 134 8.66 3.81 8.98
C THR A 134 10.03 3.68 8.33
N ALA A 135 11.09 4.00 9.03
CA ALA A 135 12.44 3.85 8.51
C ALA A 135 12.74 2.40 8.17
N GLU A 136 12.27 1.48 8.99
CA GLU A 136 12.46 0.07 8.70
C GLU A 136 11.73 -0.35 7.44
N VAL A 137 10.52 0.15 7.24
CA VAL A 137 9.75 -0.19 6.06
C VAL A 137 10.40 0.40 4.81
N CYS A 138 10.85 1.64 4.90
CA CYS A 138 11.39 2.31 3.73
C CYS A 138 12.83 1.93 3.43
N GLY A 139 13.49 1.35 4.35
CA GLY A 139 14.88 0.95 4.14
C GLY A 139 15.87 2.04 4.45
#